data_19440d9cc29d6737a3325a7340e0813d
#
_entry.id   19440d9cc29d6737a3325a7340e0813d
#
_cell.length_a   1.000
_cell.length_b   1.000
_cell.length_c   1.000
_cell.angle_alpha   90.00
_cell.angle_beta   90.00
_cell.angle_gamma   90.00
#
_symmetry.space_group_name_H-M   'P 1'
#
loop_
_entity.id
_entity.type
_entity.pdbx_description
1 polymer ?
#
loop_
_entity_poly.entity_id
_entity_poly.type
_entity_poly.pdbx_seq_one_letter_code
_entity_poly.pdbx_strand_id
1 'polypeptide(L)'
;GFFEVSLPASEDDTALIRRKAVEFLKAYRDSGAGPIDIGSQERLPLSLGLVAGCELPERDVGLCMEEVALNPWARSLEWRAAPDPGRLEGFSVTVIGAGLGGLNAALQLKRAGIPYTVIEKNSGVGGTWHENRYPGARVDTPSRAYTHIFGVDFGYPNPFCEQSENEKYFNWVANEFGLRESIV
;
A
#
# COMPACT_ATOMS: atom_id res chain seq x y z
N GLY A 1 -7.23 12.66 13.70
CA GLY A 1 -6.33 13.17 14.73
C GLY A 1 -4.91 12.88 14.33
N PHE A 2 -4.04 13.86 14.42
CA PHE A 2 -2.61 13.65 14.25
C PHE A 2 -2.14 12.82 15.43
N PHE A 3 -1.35 11.79 15.18
CA PHE A 3 -0.72 11.00 16.22
C PHE A 3 0.20 11.92 17.03
N GLU A 4 -0.11 12.10 18.29
CA GLU A 4 0.79 12.73 19.21
C GLU A 4 1.90 11.73 19.47
N VAL A 5 3.08 11.97 18.91
CA VAL A 5 4.25 11.13 19.17
C VAL A 5 4.69 11.40 20.60
N SER A 6 4.54 10.43 21.48
CA SER A 6 5.12 10.48 22.81
C SER A 6 6.63 10.61 22.68
N LEU A 7 7.16 11.78 22.99
CA LEU A 7 8.60 11.98 23.04
C LEU A 7 9.18 11.25 24.26
N PRO A 8 10.45 10.83 24.20
CA PRO A 8 11.13 10.21 25.34
C PRO A 8 10.99 11.07 26.60
N ALA A 9 10.84 10.43 27.73
CA ALA A 9 10.53 11.09 28.99
C ALA A 9 11.67 11.95 29.54
N SER A 10 12.92 11.76 29.08
CA SER A 10 14.10 12.48 29.56
C SER A 10 15.08 12.86 28.45
N GLU A 11 15.96 13.82 28.74
CA GLU A 11 17.06 14.19 27.83
C GLU A 11 18.05 13.04 27.64
N ASP A 12 18.28 12.26 28.69
CA ASP A 12 19.16 11.08 28.65
C ASP A 12 18.61 9.99 27.73
N ASP A 13 17.29 9.73 27.78
CA ASP A 13 16.63 8.79 26.85
C ASP A 13 16.73 9.29 25.41
N THR A 14 16.53 10.57 25.19
CA THR A 14 16.69 11.18 23.88
C THR A 14 18.12 11.03 23.34
N ALA A 15 19.13 11.27 24.18
CA ALA A 15 20.53 11.10 23.81
C ALA A 15 20.86 9.63 23.52
N LEU A 16 20.33 8.70 24.31
CA LEU A 16 20.51 7.26 24.10
C LEU A 16 19.89 6.80 22.78
N ILE A 17 18.65 7.21 22.49
CA ILE A 17 17.94 6.86 21.25
C ILE A 17 18.70 7.40 20.05
N ARG A 18 19.11 8.66 20.07
CA ARG A 18 19.90 9.27 18.98
C ARG A 18 21.20 8.54 18.74
N ARG A 19 21.94 8.18 19.76
CA ARG A 19 23.17 7.42 19.64
C ARG A 19 22.93 6.05 18.99
N LYS A 20 21.95 5.28 19.48
CA LYS A 20 21.58 4.00 18.91
C LYS A 20 21.13 4.10 17.46
N ALA A 21 20.34 5.11 17.12
CA ALA A 21 19.90 5.37 15.74
C ALA A 21 21.10 5.66 14.82
N VAL A 22 22.04 6.50 15.26
CA VAL A 22 23.26 6.81 14.50
C VAL A 22 24.14 5.57 14.30
N GLU A 23 24.31 4.74 15.34
CA GLU A 23 25.05 3.49 15.27
C GLU A 23 24.40 2.52 14.25
N PHE A 24 23.08 2.36 14.33
CA PHE A 24 22.32 1.54 13.39
C PHE A 24 22.45 2.04 11.96
N LEU A 25 22.24 3.34 11.72
CA LEU A 25 22.31 3.92 10.37
C LEU A 25 23.71 3.81 9.75
N LYS A 26 24.78 3.96 10.56
CA LYS A 26 26.14 3.75 10.10
C LYS A 26 26.36 2.27 9.72
N ALA A 27 25.98 1.35 10.59
CA ALA A 27 26.13 -0.08 10.33
C ALA A 27 25.31 -0.50 9.08
N TYR A 28 24.10 0.00 8.93
CA TYR A 28 23.25 -0.24 7.77
C TYR A 28 23.88 0.28 6.48
N ARG A 29 24.38 1.53 6.46
CA ARG A 29 25.10 2.09 5.32
C ARG A 29 26.34 1.24 4.96
N ASP A 30 27.14 0.90 5.96
CA ASP A 30 28.42 0.19 5.78
C ASP A 30 28.22 -1.26 5.35
N SER A 31 27.05 -1.85 5.62
CA SER A 31 26.62 -3.17 5.12
C SER A 31 26.10 -3.16 3.67
N GLY A 32 26.06 -2.00 3.03
CA GLY A 32 25.56 -1.86 1.65
C GLY A 32 24.07 -1.54 1.55
N ALA A 33 23.43 -1.14 2.65
CA ALA A 33 22.03 -0.72 2.70
C ALA A 33 21.06 -1.72 2.04
N GLY A 34 21.21 -3.00 2.34
CA GLY A 34 20.36 -4.08 1.86
C GLY A 34 18.95 -4.04 2.50
N PRO A 35 18.10 -5.03 2.20
CA PRO A 35 16.80 -5.14 2.84
C PRO A 35 16.92 -5.18 4.36
N ILE A 36 16.08 -4.37 5.05
CA ILE A 36 16.05 -4.39 6.51
C ILE A 36 15.25 -5.62 6.96
N ASP A 37 15.86 -6.44 7.82
CA ASP A 37 15.12 -7.48 8.51
C ASP A 37 14.16 -6.85 9.52
N ILE A 38 12.86 -7.03 9.28
CA ILE A 38 11.80 -6.55 10.17
C ILE A 38 11.68 -7.34 11.49
N GLY A 39 12.51 -8.38 11.65
CA GLY A 39 12.48 -9.26 12.80
C GLY A 39 11.36 -10.30 12.76
N SER A 40 11.19 -11.01 13.87
CA SER A 40 10.17 -12.04 13.97
C SER A 40 8.76 -11.42 14.01
N GLN A 41 7.79 -12.11 13.42
CA GLN A 41 6.37 -11.69 13.45
C GLN A 41 5.84 -11.54 14.89
N GLU A 42 6.38 -12.29 15.84
CA GLU A 42 6.02 -12.21 17.27
C GLU A 42 6.37 -10.85 17.89
N ARG A 43 7.39 -10.16 17.37
CA ARG A 43 7.82 -8.85 17.86
C ARG A 43 7.07 -7.67 17.21
N LEU A 44 6.43 -7.90 16.08
CA LEU A 44 5.75 -6.82 15.35
C LEU A 44 4.64 -6.14 16.17
N PRO A 45 3.75 -6.86 16.90
CA PRO A 45 2.75 -6.22 17.74
C PRO A 45 3.37 -5.27 18.79
N LEU A 46 4.48 -5.67 19.41
CA LEU A 46 5.21 -4.82 20.35
C LEU A 46 5.76 -3.57 19.64
N SER A 47 6.38 -3.75 18.48
CA SER A 47 6.93 -2.63 17.69
C SER A 47 5.83 -1.66 17.27
N LEU A 48 4.68 -2.16 16.85
CA LEU A 48 3.51 -1.34 16.50
C LEU A 48 2.96 -0.59 17.72
N GLY A 49 2.88 -1.22 18.88
CA GLY A 49 2.49 -0.58 20.12
C GLY A 49 3.45 0.56 20.52
N LEU A 50 4.76 0.34 20.36
CA LEU A 50 5.76 1.39 20.59
C LEU A 50 5.60 2.58 19.63
N VAL A 51 5.31 2.33 18.36
CA VAL A 51 5.05 3.40 17.37
C VAL A 51 3.74 4.12 17.66
N ALA A 52 2.70 3.39 18.06
CA ALA A 52 1.41 3.97 18.44
C ALA A 52 1.43 4.71 19.79
N GLY A 53 2.47 4.50 20.62
CA GLY A 53 2.57 5.05 21.96
C GLY A 53 1.58 4.44 22.97
N CYS A 54 1.05 3.25 22.66
CA CYS A 54 0.11 2.53 23.53
C CYS A 54 0.22 1.02 23.33
N GLU A 55 -0.28 0.27 24.31
CA GLU A 55 -0.46 -1.16 24.13
C GLU A 55 -1.61 -1.41 23.15
N LEU A 56 -1.34 -2.21 22.09
CA LEU A 56 -2.37 -2.55 21.12
C LEU A 56 -3.31 -3.61 21.69
N PRO A 57 -4.63 -3.37 21.70
CA PRO A 57 -5.59 -4.41 22.02
C PRO A 57 -5.44 -5.61 21.10
N GLU A 58 -5.53 -6.83 21.61
CA GLU A 58 -5.37 -8.06 20.84
C GLU A 58 -6.26 -8.11 19.59
N ARG A 59 -7.49 -7.60 19.71
CA ARG A 59 -8.46 -7.50 18.59
C ARG A 59 -7.99 -6.60 17.45
N ASP A 60 -7.12 -5.63 17.71
CA ASP A 60 -6.68 -4.62 16.74
C ASP A 60 -5.32 -4.99 16.12
N VAL A 61 -4.58 -5.94 16.72
CA VAL A 61 -3.27 -6.38 16.23
C VAL A 61 -3.33 -6.84 14.78
N GLY A 62 -4.31 -7.67 14.41
CA GLY A 62 -4.47 -8.18 13.06
C GLY A 62 -4.63 -7.05 12.04
N LEU A 63 -5.48 -6.07 12.32
CA LEU A 63 -5.68 -4.91 11.46
C LEU A 63 -4.40 -4.09 11.31
N CYS A 64 -3.72 -3.80 12.44
CA CYS A 64 -2.46 -3.06 12.42
C CYS A 64 -1.37 -3.78 11.63
N MET A 65 -1.31 -5.11 11.73
CA MET A 65 -0.37 -5.93 10.95
C MET A 65 -0.63 -5.86 9.45
N GLU A 66 -1.90 -5.82 9.04
CA GLU A 66 -2.27 -5.64 7.63
C GLU A 66 -1.91 -4.23 7.13
N GLU A 67 -2.13 -3.19 7.94
CA GLU A 67 -1.84 -1.79 7.57
C GLU A 67 -0.35 -1.52 7.33
N VAL A 68 0.55 -2.28 7.97
CA VAL A 68 2.00 -2.15 7.70
C VAL A 68 2.39 -2.69 6.32
N ALA A 69 1.48 -3.39 5.65
CA ALA A 69 1.64 -3.91 4.29
C ALA A 69 2.89 -4.82 4.10
N LEU A 70 3.30 -5.54 5.13
CA LEU A 70 4.39 -6.54 5.04
C LEU A 70 4.02 -7.72 4.15
N ASN A 71 2.74 -8.02 4.06
CA ASN A 71 2.18 -8.93 3.08
C ASN A 71 1.29 -8.12 2.12
N PRO A 72 1.73 -7.85 0.90
CA PRO A 72 0.97 -7.06 -0.06
C PRO A 72 -0.35 -7.73 -0.48
N TRP A 73 -0.52 -8.99 -0.13
CA TRP A 73 -1.68 -9.80 -0.47
C TRP A 73 -2.58 -10.13 0.72
N ALA A 74 -2.34 -9.57 1.90
CA ALA A 74 -3.10 -9.84 3.13
C ALA A 74 -4.62 -9.62 2.97
N ARG A 75 -5.03 -8.68 2.09
CA ARG A 75 -6.44 -8.38 1.77
C ARG A 75 -6.87 -8.90 0.40
N SER A 76 -6.17 -9.88 -0.14
CA SER A 76 -6.54 -10.47 -1.43
C SER A 76 -7.81 -11.28 -1.33
N LEU A 77 -8.56 -11.28 -2.45
CA LEU A 77 -9.66 -12.21 -2.62
C LEU A 77 -9.10 -13.62 -2.78
N GLU A 78 -9.42 -14.48 -1.84
CA GLU A 78 -9.00 -15.89 -1.85
C GLU A 78 -10.20 -16.81 -1.77
N TRP A 79 -10.17 -17.85 -2.60
CA TRP A 79 -11.18 -18.90 -2.54
C TRP A 79 -10.91 -19.82 -1.35
N ARG A 80 -11.92 -20.12 -0.54
CA ARG A 80 -11.82 -21.18 0.49
C ARG A 80 -11.59 -22.56 -0.12
N ALA A 81 -12.16 -22.78 -1.31
CA ALA A 81 -11.90 -23.91 -2.17
C ALA A 81 -11.99 -23.42 -3.61
N ALA A 82 -11.08 -23.87 -4.48
CA ALA A 82 -11.12 -23.47 -5.89
C ALA A 82 -12.51 -23.80 -6.47
N PRO A 83 -13.14 -22.84 -7.18
CA PRO A 83 -14.41 -23.10 -7.82
C PRO A 83 -14.26 -24.16 -8.92
N ASP A 84 -15.31 -24.94 -9.12
CA ASP A 84 -15.39 -25.80 -10.30
C ASP A 84 -15.26 -24.92 -11.55
N PRO A 85 -14.33 -25.24 -12.50
CA PRO A 85 -14.13 -24.45 -13.72
C PRO A 85 -15.43 -24.18 -14.48
N GLY A 86 -16.36 -25.11 -14.51
CA GLY A 86 -17.66 -24.94 -15.15
C GLY A 86 -18.56 -23.89 -14.49
N ARG A 87 -18.32 -23.54 -13.23
CA ARG A 87 -19.10 -22.48 -12.54
C ARG A 87 -18.79 -21.08 -13.00
N LEU A 88 -17.60 -20.85 -13.55
CA LEU A 88 -17.22 -19.55 -14.10
C LEU A 88 -17.52 -19.45 -15.60
N GLU A 89 -17.95 -20.55 -16.22
CA GLU A 89 -18.34 -20.55 -17.63
C GLU A 89 -19.56 -19.66 -17.87
N GLY A 90 -19.43 -18.69 -18.76
CA GLY A 90 -20.48 -17.69 -19.02
C GLY A 90 -20.65 -16.62 -17.95
N PHE A 91 -19.84 -16.62 -16.89
CA PHE A 91 -19.86 -15.58 -15.87
C PHE A 91 -18.72 -14.56 -16.10
N SER A 92 -19.02 -13.29 -16.02
CA SER A 92 -18.00 -12.23 -16.05
C SER A 92 -18.42 -11.05 -15.18
N VAL A 93 -17.43 -10.27 -14.74
CA VAL A 93 -17.66 -9.06 -13.94
C VAL A 93 -17.33 -7.83 -14.77
N THR A 94 -18.24 -6.87 -14.81
CA THR A 94 -17.96 -5.55 -15.38
C THR A 94 -17.63 -4.58 -14.26
N VAL A 95 -16.44 -3.97 -14.33
CA VAL A 95 -15.97 -2.96 -13.41
C VAL A 95 -16.12 -1.59 -14.08
N ILE A 96 -16.75 -0.63 -13.44
CA ILE A 96 -16.94 0.71 -13.96
C ILE A 96 -15.88 1.65 -13.39
N GLY A 97 -15.02 2.17 -14.27
CA GLY A 97 -13.94 3.09 -13.96
C GLY A 97 -12.61 2.42 -13.64
N ALA A 98 -11.51 3.01 -14.14
CA ALA A 98 -10.13 2.55 -13.90
C ALA A 98 -9.36 3.50 -12.94
N GLY A 99 -10.03 4.01 -11.93
CA GLY A 99 -9.42 4.71 -10.79
C GLY A 99 -8.90 3.74 -9.72
N LEU A 100 -8.65 4.23 -8.51
CA LEU A 100 -8.13 3.48 -7.37
C LEU A 100 -8.92 2.17 -7.14
N GLY A 101 -10.23 2.28 -6.97
CA GLY A 101 -11.11 1.15 -6.67
C GLY A 101 -11.23 0.17 -7.85
N GLY A 102 -11.32 0.68 -9.08
CA GLY A 102 -11.45 -0.15 -10.27
C GLY A 102 -10.20 -0.97 -10.57
N LEU A 103 -9.01 -0.39 -10.43
CA LEU A 103 -7.76 -1.13 -10.59
C LEU A 103 -7.56 -2.17 -9.49
N ASN A 104 -7.97 -1.84 -8.24
CA ASN A 104 -7.97 -2.85 -7.18
C ASN A 104 -8.92 -4.00 -7.50
N ALA A 105 -10.17 -3.72 -7.88
CA ALA A 105 -11.14 -4.74 -8.25
C ALA A 105 -10.64 -5.62 -9.41
N ALA A 106 -10.09 -5.00 -10.45
CA ALA A 106 -9.51 -5.70 -11.60
C ALA A 106 -8.41 -6.67 -11.19
N LEU A 107 -7.48 -6.22 -10.33
CA LEU A 107 -6.40 -7.07 -9.84
C LEU A 107 -6.92 -8.24 -8.99
N GLN A 108 -7.87 -7.98 -8.09
CA GLN A 108 -8.45 -9.03 -7.25
C GLN A 108 -9.20 -10.08 -8.09
N LEU A 109 -9.98 -9.64 -9.09
CA LEU A 109 -10.68 -10.53 -10.01
C LEU A 109 -9.70 -11.37 -10.85
N LYS A 110 -8.65 -10.72 -11.37
CA LYS A 110 -7.57 -11.41 -12.11
C LYS A 110 -6.92 -12.51 -11.25
N ARG A 111 -6.56 -12.19 -10.01
CA ARG A 111 -5.95 -13.14 -9.08
C ARG A 111 -6.89 -14.29 -8.70
N ALA A 112 -8.18 -14.01 -8.57
CA ALA A 112 -9.20 -15.02 -8.31
C ALA A 112 -9.58 -15.87 -9.53
N GLY A 113 -9.04 -15.56 -10.72
CA GLY A 113 -9.37 -16.25 -11.97
C GLY A 113 -10.78 -15.99 -12.47
N ILE A 114 -11.40 -14.88 -12.04
CA ILE A 114 -12.74 -14.48 -12.46
C ILE A 114 -12.62 -13.64 -13.74
N PRO A 115 -13.29 -14.01 -14.86
CA PRO A 115 -13.32 -13.18 -16.06
C PRO A 115 -13.90 -11.79 -15.77
N TYR A 116 -13.25 -10.74 -16.28
CA TYR A 116 -13.68 -9.37 -16.04
C TYR A 116 -13.32 -8.43 -17.20
N THR A 117 -14.02 -7.31 -17.26
CA THR A 117 -13.74 -6.17 -18.13
C THR A 117 -13.88 -4.89 -17.32
N VAL A 118 -12.96 -3.95 -17.48
CA VAL A 118 -13.03 -2.61 -16.88
C VAL A 118 -13.45 -1.63 -17.97
N ILE A 119 -14.55 -0.89 -17.72
CA ILE A 119 -15.00 0.16 -18.64
C ILE A 119 -14.54 1.50 -18.08
N GLU A 120 -13.67 2.20 -18.82
CA GLU A 120 -13.17 3.52 -18.44
C GLU A 120 -13.61 4.58 -19.47
N LYS A 121 -14.17 5.68 -18.99
CA LYS A 121 -14.62 6.78 -19.84
C LYS A 121 -13.49 7.63 -20.42
N ASN A 122 -12.37 7.66 -19.74
CA ASN A 122 -11.20 8.46 -20.11
C ASN A 122 -10.23 7.63 -20.98
N SER A 123 -9.35 8.33 -21.67
CA SER A 123 -8.29 7.71 -22.48
C SER A 123 -7.17 7.05 -21.64
N GLY A 124 -7.22 7.17 -20.32
CA GLY A 124 -6.21 6.65 -19.42
C GLY A 124 -6.76 6.28 -18.04
N VAL A 125 -5.99 5.51 -17.31
CA VAL A 125 -6.29 5.10 -15.94
C VAL A 125 -5.92 6.19 -14.94
N GLY A 126 -6.48 6.11 -13.72
CA GLY A 126 -6.13 7.00 -12.62
C GLY A 126 -7.32 7.75 -12.02
N GLY A 127 -8.47 7.76 -12.69
CA GLY A 127 -9.68 8.42 -12.19
C GLY A 127 -9.43 9.88 -11.83
N THR A 128 -9.57 10.23 -10.55
CA THR A 128 -9.30 11.58 -10.03
C THR A 128 -7.95 12.14 -10.47
N TRP A 129 -6.92 11.34 -10.53
CA TRP A 129 -5.56 11.76 -10.87
C TRP A 129 -5.33 11.85 -12.38
N HIS A 130 -6.17 11.25 -13.18
CA HIS A 130 -6.21 11.48 -14.62
C HIS A 130 -6.98 12.76 -14.97
N GLU A 131 -8.05 13.08 -14.24
CA GLU A 131 -8.96 14.18 -14.55
C GLU A 131 -8.52 15.53 -13.99
N ASN A 132 -7.99 15.57 -12.76
CA ASN A 132 -7.75 16.81 -12.03
C ASN A 132 -6.33 17.34 -12.26
N ARG A 133 -6.15 18.08 -13.35
CA ARG A 133 -4.83 18.58 -13.81
C ARG A 133 -4.62 20.08 -13.56
N TYR A 134 -5.33 20.66 -12.61
CA TYR A 134 -5.15 22.06 -12.25
C TYR A 134 -3.82 22.28 -11.50
N PRO A 135 -3.24 23.52 -11.60
CA PRO A 135 -1.99 23.83 -10.92
C PRO A 135 -2.08 23.61 -9.41
N GLY A 136 -1.10 22.89 -8.85
CA GLY A 136 -1.03 22.59 -7.42
C GLY A 136 -1.89 21.41 -6.97
N ALA A 137 -2.57 20.69 -7.86
CA ALA A 137 -3.29 19.47 -7.53
C ALA A 137 -2.32 18.45 -6.92
N ARG A 138 -2.59 18.02 -5.68
CA ARG A 138 -1.77 17.04 -4.95
C ARG A 138 -2.57 16.28 -3.93
N VAL A 139 -2.03 15.16 -3.48
CA VAL A 139 -2.59 14.40 -2.37
C VAL A 139 -2.35 15.16 -1.06
N ASP A 140 -3.34 15.16 -0.17
CA ASP A 140 -3.33 15.77 1.16
C ASP A 140 -2.98 14.79 2.29
N THR A 141 -2.78 13.54 1.93
CA THR A 141 -2.29 12.47 2.81
C THR A 141 -0.90 12.02 2.35
N PRO A 142 -0.09 11.40 3.21
CA PRO A 142 1.18 10.84 2.78
C PRO A 142 0.99 9.88 1.60
N SER A 143 1.76 10.07 0.52
CA SER A 143 1.60 9.31 -0.72
C SER A 143 1.66 7.80 -0.51
N ARG A 144 2.52 7.33 0.39
CA ARG A 144 2.62 5.91 0.72
C ARG A 144 1.39 5.36 1.45
N ALA A 145 0.63 6.19 2.15
CA ALA A 145 -0.65 5.81 2.75
C ALA A 145 -1.80 5.87 1.73
N TYR A 146 -1.59 6.58 0.63
CA TYR A 146 -2.54 6.71 -0.48
C TYR A 146 -2.22 5.75 -1.62
N THR A 147 -1.88 4.51 -1.29
CA THR A 147 -1.61 3.45 -2.24
C THR A 147 -2.47 2.21 -1.97
N HIS A 148 -2.48 1.30 -2.91
CA HIS A 148 -2.92 -0.07 -2.61
C HIS A 148 -1.86 -0.77 -1.77
N ILE A 149 -2.25 -1.72 -0.93
CA ILE A 149 -1.31 -2.54 -0.13
C ILE A 149 -0.26 -3.22 -1.05
N PHE A 150 -0.69 -3.72 -2.20
CA PHE A 150 0.21 -4.33 -3.19
C PHE A 150 1.06 -3.31 -3.98
N GLY A 151 0.84 -2.01 -3.78
CA GLY A 151 1.52 -0.93 -4.49
C GLY A 151 2.60 -0.22 -3.69
N VAL A 152 2.97 -0.72 -2.52
CA VAL A 152 3.92 -0.06 -1.60
C VAL A 152 5.35 0.04 -2.15
N ASP A 153 5.70 -0.77 -3.15
CA ASP A 153 7.02 -0.74 -3.80
C ASP A 153 7.17 0.39 -4.83
N PHE A 154 6.08 1.09 -5.16
CA PHE A 154 6.19 2.25 -6.04
C PHE A 154 7.01 3.38 -5.40
N GLY A 155 8.02 3.84 -6.13
CA GLY A 155 8.98 4.83 -5.66
C GLY A 155 8.45 6.27 -5.74
N TYR A 156 7.62 6.69 -4.81
CA TYR A 156 7.20 8.09 -4.72
C TYR A 156 8.37 9.02 -4.40
N PRO A 157 8.58 10.11 -5.17
CA PRO A 157 9.69 11.04 -4.96
C PRO A 157 9.50 11.95 -3.76
N ASN A 158 8.25 12.17 -3.32
CA ASN A 158 7.90 13.09 -2.24
C ASN A 158 6.85 12.50 -1.29
N PRO A 159 6.83 12.92 -0.01
CA PRO A 159 5.81 12.48 0.94
C PRO A 159 4.37 12.83 0.54
N PHE A 160 4.16 13.99 -0.11
CA PHE A 160 2.87 14.48 -0.60
C PHE A 160 3.00 14.81 -2.08
N CYS A 161 2.76 13.83 -2.93
CA CYS A 161 3.01 13.92 -4.35
C CYS A 161 1.94 14.73 -5.10
N GLU A 162 2.37 15.37 -6.17
CA GLU A 162 1.51 16.09 -7.10
C GLU A 162 0.71 15.11 -7.97
N GLN A 163 -0.27 15.67 -8.67
CA GLN A 163 -1.15 14.93 -9.57
C GLN A 163 -0.38 14.02 -10.53
N SER A 164 0.66 14.54 -11.16
CA SER A 164 1.44 13.79 -12.16
C SER A 164 2.10 12.54 -11.58
N GLU A 165 2.58 12.59 -10.33
CA GLU A 165 3.19 11.43 -9.70
C GLU A 165 2.14 10.41 -9.25
N ASN A 166 0.98 10.87 -8.81
CA ASN A 166 -0.14 9.97 -8.51
C ASN A 166 -0.66 9.30 -9.79
N GLU A 167 -0.77 10.04 -10.91
CA GLU A 167 -1.14 9.44 -12.21
C GLU A 167 -0.11 8.40 -12.67
N LYS A 168 1.18 8.63 -12.48
CA LYS A 168 2.24 7.64 -12.75
C LYS A 168 2.05 6.37 -11.93
N TYR A 169 1.68 6.50 -10.64
CA TYR A 169 1.39 5.36 -9.80
C TYR A 169 0.29 4.46 -10.39
N PHE A 170 -0.86 5.03 -10.80
CA PHE A 170 -1.95 4.24 -11.38
C PHE A 170 -1.55 3.62 -12.72
N ASN A 171 -0.79 4.33 -13.53
CA ASN A 171 -0.24 3.77 -14.76
C ASN A 171 0.73 2.62 -14.47
N TRP A 172 1.58 2.76 -13.46
CA TRP A 172 2.46 1.68 -13.02
C TRP A 172 1.65 0.46 -12.56
N VAL A 173 0.63 0.64 -11.72
CA VAL A 173 -0.26 -0.46 -11.28
C VAL A 173 -0.86 -1.19 -12.49
N ALA A 174 -1.42 -0.45 -13.45
CA ALA A 174 -2.04 -1.06 -14.63
C ALA A 174 -1.05 -1.86 -15.50
N ASN A 175 0.20 -1.41 -15.56
CA ASN A 175 1.26 -2.06 -16.34
C ASN A 175 1.88 -3.24 -15.57
N GLU A 176 2.31 -3.01 -14.32
CA GLU A 176 2.99 -4.00 -13.48
C GLU A 176 2.15 -5.26 -13.29
N PHE A 177 0.86 -5.09 -13.07
CA PHE A 177 -0.06 -6.20 -12.87
C PHE A 177 -0.77 -6.66 -14.15
N GLY A 178 -0.39 -6.13 -15.32
CA GLY A 178 -0.93 -6.54 -16.62
C GLY A 178 -2.43 -6.38 -16.73
N LEU A 179 -2.98 -5.24 -16.30
CA LEU A 179 -4.42 -4.98 -16.30
C LEU A 179 -4.90 -4.29 -17.59
N ARG A 180 -3.98 -3.73 -18.39
CA ARG A 180 -4.32 -2.92 -19.57
C ARG A 180 -5.24 -3.61 -20.56
N GLU A 181 -5.00 -4.88 -20.82
CA GLU A 181 -5.74 -5.66 -21.84
C GLU A 181 -7.23 -5.82 -21.48
N SER A 182 -7.58 -5.66 -20.21
CA SER A 182 -8.96 -5.78 -19.72
C SER A 182 -9.67 -4.43 -19.55
N ILE A 183 -9.00 -3.32 -19.93
CA ILE A 183 -9.57 -1.95 -19.83
C ILE A 183 -9.97 -1.49 -21.22
N VAL A 184 -11.25 -1.12 -21.36
CA VAL A 184 -11.86 -0.65 -22.61
C VAL A 184 -12.56 0.69 -22.41
#